data_79ff1539cfbb43b4810fdf33af1b701b
#
_entry.id   79ff1539cfbb43b4810fdf33af1b701b
#
_cell.length_a   1.000
_cell.length_b   1.000
_cell.length_c   1.000
_cell.angle_alpha   90.00
_cell.angle_beta   90.00
_cell.angle_gamma   90.00
#
_symmetry.space_group_name_H-M   'P 1'
#
loop_
_entity.id
_entity.type
_entity.pdbx_description
1 polymer ?
#
loop_
_entity_poly.entity_id
_entity_poly.type
_entity_poly.pdbx_seq_one_letter_code
_entity_poly.pdbx_strand_id
1 'polypeptide(L)'
;MSSLELDSPLSTSSDDRRRRAVDRARAAVDMMKAKGISAMVIGSLAKGKFGPESDIDFLVTSCPRKYKYAIEAEVEDILGDLPFDLIYLEEIPADRMERFTSGAVDAHALS
;
A
#
# COMPACT_ATOMS: atom_id res chain seq x y z
N MET A 1 -17.13 -34.10 -1.01
CA MET A 1 -16.81 -33.54 -1.81
C MET A 1 -16.82 -32.14 -1.82
N SER A 2 -17.66 -31.47 -2.00
CA SER A 2 -17.61 -30.05 -2.03
C SER A 2 -17.10 -29.45 -0.76
N SER A 3 -17.01 -30.21 0.28
CA SER A 3 -16.54 -29.66 1.51
C SER A 3 -15.11 -29.16 1.43
N LEU A 4 -14.42 -29.61 0.44
CA LEU A 4 -13.06 -29.18 0.31
C LEU A 4 -12.94 -27.70 0.22
N GLU A 5 -13.78 -27.10 -0.54
CA GLU A 5 -13.71 -25.69 -0.72
C GLU A 5 -14.10 -24.97 0.51
N LEU A 6 -14.86 -25.61 1.34
CA LEU A 6 -15.32 -24.94 2.52
C LEU A 6 -14.23 -24.79 3.54
N ASP A 7 -13.27 -25.67 3.49
CA ASP A 7 -12.24 -25.67 4.46
C ASP A 7 -11.53 -24.39 4.59
N SER A 8 -11.06 -23.85 3.57
CA SER A 8 -10.22 -22.72 3.68
C SER A 8 -10.58 -21.56 2.79
N PRO A 9 -11.85 -21.36 2.48
CA PRO A 9 -12.14 -20.21 1.66
C PRO A 9 -11.79 -18.92 2.34
N LEU A 10 -11.96 -18.83 3.65
CA LEU A 10 -11.60 -17.60 4.34
C LEU A 10 -10.11 -17.39 4.39
N SER A 11 -9.37 -18.43 4.73
CA SER A 11 -7.93 -18.34 4.73
C SER A 11 -7.40 -18.01 3.37
N THR A 12 -7.88 -18.72 2.37
CA THR A 12 -7.46 -18.49 1.01
C THR A 12 -7.78 -17.09 0.56
N SER A 13 -8.95 -16.60 0.91
CA SER A 13 -9.33 -15.24 0.56
C SER A 13 -8.43 -14.21 1.20
N SER A 14 -8.05 -14.42 2.43
CA SER A 14 -7.16 -13.49 3.12
C SER A 14 -5.79 -13.49 2.50
N ASP A 15 -5.26 -14.66 2.18
CA ASP A 15 -3.96 -14.75 1.54
C ASP A 15 -3.99 -14.15 0.15
N ASP A 16 -5.07 -14.40 -0.59
CA ASP A 16 -5.21 -13.84 -1.92
C ASP A 16 -5.30 -12.33 -1.88
N ARG A 17 -6.05 -11.80 -0.91
CA ARG A 17 -6.18 -10.37 -0.76
C ARG A 17 -4.83 -9.73 -0.44
N ARG A 18 -4.07 -10.35 0.47
CA ARG A 18 -2.76 -9.84 0.83
C ARG A 18 -1.80 -9.89 -0.36
N ARG A 19 -1.82 -11.00 -1.08
CA ARG A 19 -0.96 -11.17 -2.26
C ARG A 19 -1.29 -10.14 -3.31
N ARG A 20 -2.58 -9.92 -3.54
CA ARG A 20 -3.04 -8.93 -4.50
C ARG A 20 -2.63 -7.52 -4.03
N ALA A 21 -2.74 -7.25 -2.73
CA ALA A 21 -2.34 -5.97 -2.19
C ALA A 21 -0.85 -5.71 -2.42
N VAL A 22 -0.02 -6.72 -2.18
CA VAL A 22 1.42 -6.59 -2.40
C VAL A 22 1.71 -6.32 -3.88
N ASP A 23 1.08 -7.09 -4.77
CA ASP A 23 1.31 -6.91 -6.21
C ASP A 23 0.88 -5.52 -6.66
N ARG A 24 -0.27 -5.06 -6.22
CA ARG A 24 -0.77 -3.76 -6.62
C ARG A 24 0.03 -2.64 -6.00
N ALA A 25 0.48 -2.82 -4.76
CA ALA A 25 1.32 -1.81 -4.12
C ALA A 25 2.63 -1.64 -4.88
N ARG A 26 3.21 -2.75 -5.33
CA ARG A 26 4.43 -2.69 -6.12
C ARG A 26 4.20 -1.95 -7.43
N ALA A 27 3.10 -2.26 -8.09
CA ALA A 27 2.76 -1.59 -9.36
C ALA A 27 2.56 -0.09 -9.15
N ALA A 28 1.90 0.29 -8.07
CA ALA A 28 1.65 1.69 -7.78
C ALA A 28 2.95 2.43 -7.49
N VAL A 29 3.84 1.82 -6.70
CA VAL A 29 5.11 2.45 -6.38
C VAL A 29 5.97 2.60 -7.64
N ASP A 30 5.94 1.58 -8.51
CA ASP A 30 6.71 1.64 -9.76
C ASP A 30 6.18 2.74 -10.68
N MET A 31 4.86 2.88 -10.75
CA MET A 31 4.25 3.93 -11.54
C MET A 31 4.67 5.30 -11.01
N MET A 32 4.61 5.46 -9.69
CA MET A 32 5.00 6.72 -9.07
C MET A 32 6.48 7.01 -9.33
N LYS A 33 7.32 5.99 -9.22
CA LYS A 33 8.75 6.17 -9.45
C LYS A 33 9.02 6.65 -10.87
N ALA A 34 8.27 6.14 -11.83
CA ALA A 34 8.42 6.55 -13.22
C ALA A 34 8.11 8.04 -13.41
N LYS A 35 7.37 8.62 -12.50
CA LYS A 35 7.03 10.05 -12.54
C LYS A 35 7.91 10.89 -11.62
N GLY A 36 8.94 10.29 -11.04
CA GLY A 36 9.81 11.01 -10.13
C GLY A 36 9.29 11.10 -8.71
N ILE A 37 8.32 10.25 -8.36
CA ILE A 37 7.73 10.22 -7.03
C ILE A 37 8.30 9.05 -6.27
N SER A 38 8.79 9.29 -5.06
CA SER A 38 9.29 8.23 -4.20
C SER A 38 8.25 7.91 -3.14
N ALA A 39 7.95 6.64 -2.96
CA ALA A 39 6.97 6.21 -1.98
C ALA A 39 7.38 4.90 -1.34
N MET A 40 6.98 4.72 -0.10
CA MET A 40 7.21 3.49 0.64
C MET A 40 5.88 3.00 1.16
N VAL A 41 5.85 1.77 1.67
CA VAL A 41 4.63 1.21 2.23
C VAL A 41 4.75 1.23 3.75
N ILE A 42 3.68 1.65 4.41
CA ILE A 42 3.62 1.68 5.87
C ILE A 42 2.35 0.96 6.31
N GLY A 43 2.10 0.91 7.60
CA GLY A 43 0.87 0.37 8.14
C GLY A 43 0.82 -1.15 8.11
N SER A 44 -0.40 -1.68 8.02
CA SER A 44 -0.61 -3.11 8.21
C SER A 44 0.08 -3.96 7.15
N LEU A 45 0.12 -3.50 5.91
CA LEU A 45 0.77 -4.28 4.85
C LEU A 45 2.27 -4.38 5.11
N ALA A 46 2.88 -3.28 5.54
CA ALA A 46 4.30 -3.26 5.85
C ALA A 46 4.62 -4.17 7.03
N LYS A 47 3.69 -4.29 7.97
CA LYS A 47 3.90 -5.07 9.18
C LYS A 47 3.50 -6.53 9.05
N GLY A 48 3.03 -6.93 7.87
CA GLY A 48 2.58 -8.30 7.67
C GLY A 48 1.27 -8.63 8.36
N LYS A 49 0.46 -7.60 8.64
CA LYS A 49 -0.81 -7.77 9.35
C LYS A 49 -2.00 -7.33 8.52
N PHE A 50 -1.88 -7.40 7.20
CA PHE A 50 -2.93 -6.95 6.30
C PHE A 50 -4.14 -7.86 6.43
N GLY A 51 -5.27 -7.30 6.87
CA GLY A 51 -6.49 -8.05 7.09
C GLY A 51 -7.58 -7.66 6.11
N PRO A 52 -8.77 -8.24 6.27
CA PRO A 52 -9.87 -8.01 5.32
C PRO A 52 -10.37 -6.57 5.27
N GLU A 53 -10.14 -5.80 6.31
CA GLU A 53 -10.56 -4.41 6.31
C GLU A 53 -9.40 -3.43 6.30
N SER A 54 -8.20 -3.93 6.03
CA SER A 54 -7.03 -3.08 6.03
C SER A 54 -6.94 -2.27 4.74
N ASP A 55 -6.37 -1.08 4.86
CA ASP A 55 -6.07 -0.22 3.73
C ASP A 55 -4.59 -0.35 3.41
N ILE A 56 -4.23 -0.06 2.17
CA ILE A 56 -2.83 0.02 1.80
C ILE A 56 -2.38 1.45 2.05
N ASP A 57 -1.40 1.64 2.93
CA ASP A 57 -0.92 2.97 3.25
C ASP A 57 0.43 3.21 2.60
N PHE A 58 0.52 4.27 1.81
CA PHE A 58 1.75 4.67 1.16
C PHE A 58 2.29 5.92 1.81
N LEU A 59 3.59 5.94 2.08
CA LEU A 59 4.27 7.13 2.56
C LEU A 59 5.00 7.73 1.38
N VAL A 60 4.51 8.87 0.89
CA VAL A 60 5.14 9.55 -0.25
C VAL A 60 6.24 10.42 0.31
N THR A 61 7.49 10.02 0.07
CA THR A 61 8.64 10.69 0.66
C THR A 61 9.14 11.85 -0.20
N SER A 62 8.83 11.82 -1.49
CA SER A 62 9.23 12.90 -2.39
C SER A 62 8.27 12.93 -3.56
N CYS A 63 7.75 14.09 -3.90
CA CYS A 63 6.79 14.20 -4.98
C CYS A 63 6.88 15.57 -5.63
N PRO A 64 7.07 15.62 -6.97
CA PRO A 64 7.02 16.91 -7.66
C PRO A 64 5.67 17.56 -7.41
N ARG A 65 5.71 18.87 -7.17
CA ARG A 65 4.50 19.59 -6.80
C ARG A 65 3.36 19.40 -7.80
N LYS A 66 3.68 19.30 -9.07
CA LYS A 66 2.65 19.17 -10.10
C LYS A 66 1.87 17.87 -10.02
N TYR A 67 2.42 16.85 -9.37
CA TYR A 67 1.74 15.56 -9.23
C TYR A 67 1.03 15.38 -7.90
N LYS A 68 1.30 16.26 -6.94
CA LYS A 68 0.74 16.10 -5.61
C LYS A 68 -0.78 16.13 -5.68
N TYR A 69 -1.42 15.19 -5.02
CA TYR A 69 -2.85 14.94 -5.03
C TYR A 69 -3.38 14.44 -6.37
N ALA A 70 -2.84 14.91 -7.48
CA ALA A 70 -3.30 14.43 -8.79
C ALA A 70 -2.95 12.96 -9.00
N ILE A 71 -1.89 12.49 -8.35
CA ILE A 71 -1.45 11.11 -8.48
C ILE A 71 -2.46 10.11 -7.90
N GLU A 72 -3.35 10.56 -7.04
CA GLU A 72 -4.30 9.66 -6.38
C GLU A 72 -5.19 8.92 -7.36
N ALA A 73 -5.61 9.59 -8.42
CA ALA A 73 -6.48 8.95 -9.40
C ALA A 73 -5.77 7.79 -10.10
N GLU A 74 -4.48 7.96 -10.39
CA GLU A 74 -3.72 6.90 -11.04
C GLU A 74 -3.45 5.74 -10.09
N VAL A 75 -3.20 6.03 -8.83
CA VAL A 75 -3.03 4.99 -7.83
C VAL A 75 -4.33 4.22 -7.67
N GLU A 76 -5.45 4.92 -7.65
CA GLU A 76 -6.75 4.29 -7.54
C GLU A 76 -7.00 3.34 -8.70
N ASP A 77 -6.64 3.74 -9.91
CA ASP A 77 -6.80 2.88 -11.08
C ASP A 77 -5.99 1.59 -10.93
N ILE A 78 -4.79 1.69 -10.40
CA ILE A 78 -3.94 0.52 -10.22
C ILE A 78 -4.44 -0.39 -9.12
N LEU A 79 -4.89 0.19 -8.01
CA LEU A 79 -5.32 -0.60 -6.86
C LEU A 79 -6.70 -1.21 -7.03
N GLY A 80 -7.50 -0.67 -7.95
CA GLY A 80 -8.84 -1.20 -8.21
C GLY A 80 -9.73 -1.03 -6.99
N ASP A 81 -10.21 -2.15 -6.45
CA ASP A 81 -11.13 -2.10 -5.32
C ASP A 81 -10.43 -2.09 -3.97
N LEU A 82 -9.10 -2.09 -3.95
CA LEU A 82 -8.36 -2.07 -2.69
C LEU A 82 -8.29 -0.65 -2.14
N PRO A 83 -8.76 -0.43 -0.92
CA PRO A 83 -8.69 0.92 -0.34
C PRO A 83 -7.24 1.29 -0.02
N PHE A 84 -6.96 2.57 -0.10
CA PHE A 84 -5.60 3.04 0.12
C PHE A 84 -5.58 4.47 0.65
N ASP A 85 -4.42 4.87 1.17
CA ASP A 85 -4.17 6.22 1.62
C ASP A 85 -2.80 6.65 1.12
N LEU A 86 -2.70 7.88 0.67
CA LEU A 86 -1.39 8.47 0.33
C LEU A 86 -1.08 9.51 1.39
N ILE A 87 -0.03 9.26 2.14
CA ILE A 87 0.40 10.15 3.21
C ILE A 87 1.68 10.83 2.77
N TYR A 88 1.65 12.15 2.68
CA TYR A 88 2.79 12.92 2.20
C TYR A 88 3.71 13.27 3.36
N LEU A 89 4.96 12.85 3.25
CA LEU A 89 5.94 13.05 4.32
C LEU A 89 6.00 14.51 4.74
N GLU A 90 5.96 15.42 3.78
CA GLU A 90 6.07 16.84 4.07
C GLU A 90 4.90 17.39 4.89
N GLU A 91 3.80 16.65 4.94
CA GLU A 91 2.62 17.08 5.68
C GLU A 91 2.55 16.46 7.08
N ILE A 92 3.49 15.62 7.44
CA ILE A 92 3.47 14.98 8.75
C ILE A 92 4.09 15.92 9.77
N PRO A 93 3.40 16.20 10.88
CA PRO A 93 3.99 17.01 11.94
C PRO A 93 5.28 16.39 12.46
N ALA A 94 6.24 17.23 12.82
CA ALA A 94 7.55 16.78 13.24
C ALA A 94 7.49 15.79 14.41
N ASP A 95 6.56 16.00 15.33
CA ASP A 95 6.44 15.14 16.50
C ASP A 95 5.86 13.76 16.17
N ARG A 96 5.35 13.56 14.95
CA ARG A 96 4.81 12.28 14.53
C ARG A 96 5.63 11.60 13.45
N MET A 97 6.67 12.26 13.01
CA MET A 97 7.49 11.81 11.88
C MET A 97 8.01 10.40 12.10
N GLU A 98 8.60 10.13 13.25
CA GLU A 98 9.19 8.83 13.52
C GLU A 98 8.15 7.72 13.48
N ARG A 99 6.96 8.01 13.94
CA ARG A 99 5.88 7.04 13.97
C ARG A 99 5.54 6.55 12.58
N PHE A 100 5.57 7.43 11.58
CA PHE A 100 5.26 7.05 10.21
C PHE A 100 6.45 6.45 9.47
N THR A 101 7.66 6.89 9.81
CA THR A 101 8.83 6.47 9.05
C THR A 101 9.53 5.23 9.59
N SER A 102 9.42 4.96 10.89
CA SER A 102 10.18 3.86 11.48
C SER A 102 9.80 2.48 10.94
N GLY A 103 8.55 2.31 10.51
CA GLY A 103 8.10 1.03 9.97
C GLY A 103 7.97 1.01 8.47
N ALA A 104 8.47 2.03 7.79
CA ALA A 104 8.29 2.11 6.34
C ALA A 104 9.20 1.10 5.63
N VAL A 105 8.66 0.44 4.61
CA VAL A 105 9.43 -0.54 3.84
C VAL A 105 9.24 -0.26 2.36
N ASP A 106 10.24 -0.66 1.58
CA ASP A 106 10.14 -0.60 0.13
C ASP A 106 9.10 -1.62 -0.32
N ALA A 107 8.26 -1.24 -1.29
CA ALA A 107 7.21 -2.14 -1.76
C ALA A 107 7.78 -3.44 -2.28
N HIS A 108 8.95 -3.40 -2.88
CA HIS A 108 9.58 -4.61 -3.41
C HIS A 108 10.21 -5.49 -2.33
N ALA A 109 10.27 -4.99 -1.09
CA ALA A 109 10.70 -5.79 0.04
C ALA A 109 9.55 -6.50 0.74
N LEU A 110 8.32 -6.24 0.32
CA LEU A 110 7.15 -6.93 0.89
C LEU A 110 7.16 -8.40 0.52
N SER A 111 6.76 -9.25 1.44
CA SER A 111 6.75 -10.69 1.18
C SER A 111 5.34 -11.27 1.19
#